data_0cb8726b8517536e5adb5abcd3834c8b
#
_entry.id   0cb8726b8517536e5adb5abcd3834c8b
#
_cell.length_a   1.000
_cell.length_b   1.000
_cell.length_c   1.000
_cell.angle_alpha   90.00
_cell.angle_beta   90.00
_cell.angle_gamma   90.00
#
_symmetry.space_group_name_H-M   'P 1'
#
loop_
_entity.id
_entity.type
_entity.pdbx_description
1 polymer ?
#
loop_
_entity_poly.entity_id
_entity_poly.type
_entity_poly.pdbx_seq_one_letter_code
_entity_poly.pdbx_strand_id
1 'polypeptide(L)'
;MAKIGIVLGSTRDDRAGEAIANWVADLAKGRNTGVEYEVVDLKAFNVPILTTSVVPMAANKNYDDANVQAWSDAIDACDGFIFVTPEYNHSVPGPFKNAFDSLGSEWVGKAIAFVGYGFSGGVRAVEAWRLAVANFSMEQLRTQIEVSPSSPT
;
A
#
# COMPACT_ATOMS: atom_id res chain seq x y z
N MET A 1 -6.91 17.01 10.81
CA MET A 1 -5.60 16.38 11.03
C MET A 1 -5.36 15.46 9.86
N ALA A 2 -4.20 15.56 9.20
CA ALA A 2 -3.89 14.67 8.08
C ALA A 2 -3.69 13.23 8.57
N LYS A 3 -4.17 12.27 7.77
CA LYS A 3 -4.09 10.84 8.07
C LYS A 3 -3.26 10.13 7.01
N ILE A 4 -2.25 9.40 7.44
CA ILE A 4 -1.38 8.59 6.58
C ILE A 4 -1.64 7.11 6.83
N GLY A 5 -2.05 6.40 5.77
CA GLY A 5 -2.20 4.96 5.79
C GLY A 5 -0.87 4.25 5.54
N ILE A 6 -0.42 3.46 6.49
CA ILE A 6 0.72 2.55 6.31
C ILE A 6 0.14 1.24 5.80
N VAL A 7 0.16 1.04 4.48
CA VAL A 7 -0.48 -0.11 3.84
C VAL A 7 0.45 -1.32 3.91
N LEU A 8 0.06 -2.30 4.69
CA LEU A 8 0.73 -3.60 4.78
C LEU A 8 0.26 -4.48 3.61
N GLY A 9 1.08 -4.53 2.55
CA GLY A 9 0.68 -5.10 1.26
C GLY A 9 0.80 -6.62 1.14
N SER A 10 1.52 -7.29 2.05
CA SER A 10 1.63 -8.74 2.02
C SER A 10 0.40 -9.43 2.60
N THR A 11 -0.09 -10.45 1.91
CA THR A 11 -1.21 -11.30 2.37
C THR A 11 -0.77 -12.70 2.77
N ARG A 12 0.54 -13.00 2.74
CA ARG A 12 1.08 -14.31 3.11
C ARG A 12 0.92 -14.59 4.60
N ASP A 13 0.83 -15.87 4.97
CA ASP A 13 0.96 -16.29 6.36
C ASP A 13 2.41 -16.07 6.83
N ASP A 14 2.61 -15.83 8.13
CA ASP A 14 3.93 -15.59 8.75
C ASP A 14 4.77 -14.53 8.01
N ARG A 15 4.14 -13.51 7.50
CA ARG A 15 4.73 -12.45 6.67
C ARG A 15 5.65 -11.51 7.47
N ALA A 16 6.85 -11.29 6.96
CA ALA A 16 7.80 -10.33 7.54
C ALA A 16 7.29 -8.87 7.49
N GLY A 17 6.40 -8.57 6.54
CA GLY A 17 5.84 -7.24 6.35
C GLY A 17 5.11 -6.67 7.55
N GLU A 18 4.51 -7.52 8.40
CA GLU A 18 3.81 -7.07 9.60
C GLU A 18 4.76 -6.40 10.59
N ALA A 19 5.92 -7.01 10.87
CA ALA A 19 6.94 -6.43 11.73
C ALA A 19 7.48 -5.11 11.15
N ILE A 20 7.67 -5.06 9.83
CA ILE A 20 8.16 -3.86 9.14
C ILE A 20 7.12 -2.72 9.20
N ALA A 21 5.84 -3.02 8.95
CA ALA A 21 4.77 -2.02 9.01
C ALA A 21 4.62 -1.46 10.43
N ASN A 22 4.69 -2.30 11.45
CA ASN A 22 4.65 -1.88 12.85
C ASN A 22 5.86 -1.01 13.21
N TRP A 23 7.06 -1.38 12.79
CA TRP A 23 8.26 -0.56 12.97
C TRP A 23 8.12 0.81 12.33
N VAL A 24 7.60 0.90 11.11
CA VAL A 24 7.32 2.17 10.43
C VAL A 24 6.31 3.00 11.22
N ALA A 25 5.24 2.37 11.71
CA ALA A 25 4.20 3.04 12.49
C ALA A 25 4.75 3.61 13.80
N ASP A 26 5.59 2.85 14.51
CA ASP A 26 6.20 3.29 15.77
C ASP A 26 7.14 4.48 15.57
N LEU A 27 7.98 4.42 14.53
CA LEU A 27 8.85 5.54 14.16
C LEU A 27 8.05 6.79 13.79
N ALA A 28 7.00 6.63 13.00
CA ALA A 28 6.17 7.74 12.54
C ALA A 28 5.45 8.43 13.72
N LYS A 29 4.83 7.64 14.59
CA LYS A 29 4.15 8.14 15.81
C LYS A 29 5.11 8.83 16.77
N GLY A 30 6.32 8.30 16.92
CA GLY A 30 7.36 8.86 17.77
C GLY A 30 7.84 10.27 17.36
N ARG A 31 7.60 10.69 16.12
CA ARG A 31 7.94 12.03 15.62
C ARG A 31 7.02 13.14 16.11
N ASN A 32 5.84 12.81 16.61
CA ASN A 32 4.86 13.73 17.18
C ASN A 32 4.59 14.97 16.28
N THR A 33 4.31 14.73 15.01
CA THR A 33 4.14 15.80 14.00
C THR A 33 2.70 16.33 13.91
N GLY A 34 1.77 15.82 14.71
CA GLY A 34 0.33 16.11 14.60
C GLY A 34 -0.37 15.40 13.44
N VAL A 35 0.33 14.49 12.76
CA VAL A 35 -0.21 13.62 11.71
C VAL A 35 -0.66 12.29 12.33
N GLU A 36 -1.83 11.82 11.95
CA GLU A 36 -2.31 10.48 12.32
C GLU A 36 -1.70 9.43 11.40
N TYR A 37 -1.19 8.34 11.98
CA TYR A 37 -0.66 7.19 11.24
C TYR A 37 -1.43 5.93 11.63
N GLU A 38 -1.93 5.21 10.64
CA GLU A 38 -2.69 3.97 10.84
C GLU A 38 -2.14 2.87 9.94
N VAL A 39 -1.93 1.67 10.50
CA VAL A 39 -1.61 0.49 9.69
C VAL A 39 -2.89 -0.01 9.05
N VAL A 40 -2.90 -0.05 7.73
CA VAL A 40 -3.99 -0.61 6.93
C VAL A 40 -3.55 -1.97 6.41
N ASP A 41 -4.03 -3.02 7.05
CA ASP A 41 -3.65 -4.40 6.72
C ASP A 41 -4.51 -4.95 5.58
N LEU A 42 -3.94 -5.04 4.38
CA LEU A 42 -4.64 -5.53 3.20
C LEU A 42 -5.27 -6.92 3.42
N LYS A 43 -4.58 -7.82 4.12
CA LYS A 43 -5.07 -9.18 4.36
C LYS A 43 -6.43 -9.19 5.08
N ALA A 44 -6.66 -8.26 5.97
CA ALA A 44 -7.90 -8.18 6.75
C ALA A 44 -9.13 -7.87 5.89
N PHE A 45 -8.96 -7.25 4.74
CA PHE A 45 -10.07 -6.87 3.85
C PHE A 45 -10.53 -8.01 2.94
N ASN A 46 -9.69 -9.02 2.72
CA ASN A 46 -10.01 -10.14 1.85
C ASN A 46 -10.58 -9.71 0.48
N VAL A 47 -9.91 -8.75 -0.17
CA VAL A 47 -10.34 -8.19 -1.46
C VAL A 47 -10.35 -9.29 -2.53
N PRO A 48 -11.48 -9.54 -3.20
CA PRO A 48 -11.55 -10.57 -4.24
C PRO A 48 -10.78 -10.16 -5.50
N ILE A 49 -10.49 -11.13 -6.35
CA ILE A 49 -9.94 -10.86 -7.68
C ILE A 49 -10.91 -9.98 -8.45
N LEU A 50 -10.40 -8.91 -9.04
CA LEU A 50 -11.16 -7.96 -9.83
C LEU A 50 -11.80 -8.61 -11.06
N THR A 51 -13.12 -8.70 -11.06
CA THR A 51 -13.91 -9.31 -12.16
C THR A 51 -15.07 -8.43 -12.60
N THR A 52 -15.31 -7.30 -11.95
CA THR A 52 -16.41 -6.41 -12.28
C THR A 52 -16.29 -5.84 -13.70
N SER A 53 -17.40 -5.67 -14.38
CA SER A 53 -17.45 -4.98 -15.68
C SER A 53 -17.37 -3.46 -15.56
N VAL A 54 -17.65 -2.91 -14.37
CA VAL A 54 -17.54 -1.48 -14.10
C VAL A 54 -16.08 -1.14 -13.83
N VAL A 55 -15.53 -0.21 -14.62
CA VAL A 55 -14.18 0.31 -14.38
C VAL A 55 -14.15 0.98 -13.00
N PRO A 56 -13.21 0.63 -12.11
CA PRO A 56 -13.18 1.16 -10.73
C PRO A 56 -13.21 2.70 -10.63
N MET A 57 -12.57 3.41 -11.56
CA MET A 57 -12.65 4.87 -11.62
C MET A 57 -14.09 5.36 -11.84
N ALA A 58 -14.88 4.63 -12.65
CA ALA A 58 -16.27 4.97 -12.94
C ALA A 58 -17.24 4.55 -11.81
N ALA A 59 -16.80 3.69 -10.90
CA ALA A 59 -17.59 3.28 -9.74
C ALA A 59 -17.82 4.44 -8.75
N ASN A 60 -17.00 5.46 -8.81
CA ASN A 60 -17.10 6.65 -7.95
C ASN A 60 -17.22 6.30 -6.47
N LYS A 61 -16.31 5.43 -6.00
CA LYS A 61 -16.23 4.95 -4.60
C LYS A 61 -17.44 4.15 -4.09
N ASN A 62 -18.25 3.63 -5.00
CA ASN A 62 -19.42 2.81 -4.67
C ASN A 62 -19.27 1.44 -5.33
N TYR A 63 -19.07 0.41 -4.52
CA TYR A 63 -18.79 -0.95 -4.96
C TYR A 63 -19.85 -1.92 -4.46
N ASP A 64 -20.23 -2.88 -5.30
CA ASP A 64 -21.24 -3.89 -4.94
C ASP A 64 -20.68 -4.93 -3.96
N ASP A 65 -19.40 -5.24 -4.05
CA ASP A 65 -18.73 -6.17 -3.14
C ASP A 65 -18.41 -5.46 -1.80
N ALA A 66 -18.87 -6.03 -0.71
CA ALA A 66 -18.70 -5.45 0.63
C ALA A 66 -17.23 -5.36 1.07
N ASN A 67 -16.37 -6.31 0.65
CA ASN A 67 -14.95 -6.29 0.98
C ASN A 67 -14.22 -5.20 0.18
N VAL A 68 -14.57 -5.02 -1.08
CA VAL A 68 -14.07 -3.91 -1.90
C VAL A 68 -14.51 -2.57 -1.34
N GLN A 69 -15.77 -2.44 -0.91
CA GLN A 69 -16.27 -1.22 -0.28
C GLN A 69 -15.52 -0.90 1.02
N ALA A 70 -15.32 -1.88 1.89
CA ALA A 70 -14.55 -1.68 3.13
C ALA A 70 -13.11 -1.26 2.85
N TRP A 71 -12.47 -1.85 1.83
CA TRP A 71 -11.15 -1.46 1.36
C TRP A 71 -11.14 -0.02 0.83
N SER A 72 -12.10 0.34 0.00
CA SER A 72 -12.31 1.70 -0.51
C SER A 72 -12.44 2.72 0.64
N ASP A 73 -13.30 2.44 1.61
CA ASP A 73 -13.54 3.34 2.74
C ASP A 73 -12.27 3.58 3.55
N ALA A 74 -11.48 2.54 3.80
CA ALA A 74 -10.21 2.65 4.53
C ALA A 74 -9.17 3.47 3.77
N ILE A 75 -9.07 3.29 2.46
CA ILE A 75 -8.13 4.03 1.59
C ILE A 75 -8.59 5.48 1.39
N ASP A 76 -9.88 5.69 1.16
CA ASP A 76 -10.41 7.04 0.94
C ASP A 76 -10.26 7.94 2.18
N ALA A 77 -10.32 7.36 3.37
CA ALA A 77 -10.11 8.07 4.63
C ALA A 77 -8.68 8.62 4.83
N CYS A 78 -7.71 8.16 4.04
CA CYS A 78 -6.31 8.58 4.14
C CYS A 78 -6.00 9.73 3.19
N ASP A 79 -5.17 10.68 3.63
CA ASP A 79 -4.67 11.80 2.81
C ASP A 79 -3.39 11.45 2.06
N GLY A 80 -2.71 10.41 2.50
CA GLY A 80 -1.49 9.90 1.88
C GLY A 80 -1.15 8.51 2.38
N PHE A 81 -0.10 7.92 1.81
CA PHE A 81 0.23 6.52 2.06
C PHE A 81 1.73 6.28 2.22
N ILE A 82 2.05 5.24 2.99
CA ILE A 82 3.33 4.56 2.97
C ILE A 82 3.03 3.10 2.58
N PHE A 83 3.43 2.68 1.38
CA PHE A 83 3.30 1.29 0.96
C PHE A 83 4.45 0.47 1.51
N VAL A 84 4.13 -0.51 2.34
CA VAL A 84 5.06 -1.54 2.82
C VAL A 84 4.90 -2.76 1.91
N THR A 85 5.83 -2.94 0.98
CA THR A 85 5.69 -3.89 -0.12
C THR A 85 6.82 -4.91 -0.18
N PRO A 86 6.50 -6.21 -0.20
CA PRO A 86 7.47 -7.21 -0.63
C PRO A 86 7.72 -7.11 -2.13
N GLU A 87 8.76 -7.77 -2.59
CA GLU A 87 9.05 -8.00 -4.01
C GLU A 87 8.78 -9.46 -4.35
N TYR A 88 7.88 -9.70 -5.30
CA TYR A 88 7.58 -11.03 -5.81
C TYR A 88 8.02 -11.15 -7.26
N ASN A 89 9.02 -11.99 -7.52
CA ASN A 89 9.50 -12.25 -8.87
C ASN A 89 9.81 -10.95 -9.66
N HIS A 90 10.63 -10.08 -9.06
CA HIS A 90 11.07 -8.80 -9.63
C HIS A 90 9.97 -7.73 -9.79
N SER A 91 8.80 -7.89 -9.18
CA SER A 91 7.70 -6.95 -9.35
C SER A 91 6.85 -6.84 -8.09
N VAL A 92 5.68 -6.22 -8.24
CA VAL A 92 4.71 -6.02 -7.17
C VAL A 92 4.01 -7.34 -6.81
N PRO A 93 3.55 -7.50 -5.56
CA PRO A 93 2.72 -8.64 -5.18
C PRO A 93 1.39 -8.63 -5.92
N GLY A 94 0.99 -9.79 -6.47
CA GLY A 94 -0.28 -9.93 -7.20
C GLY A 94 -1.49 -9.49 -6.39
N PRO A 95 -1.71 -9.98 -5.15
CA PRO A 95 -2.84 -9.56 -4.32
C PRO A 95 -2.85 -8.06 -4.01
N PHE A 96 -1.69 -7.45 -3.78
CA PHE A 96 -1.59 -6.01 -3.53
C PHE A 96 -1.92 -5.19 -4.79
N LYS A 97 -1.40 -5.62 -5.93
CA LYS A 97 -1.73 -4.98 -7.22
C LYS A 97 -3.21 -5.10 -7.54
N ASN A 98 -3.81 -6.28 -7.31
CA ASN A 98 -5.24 -6.49 -7.47
C ASN A 98 -6.08 -5.57 -6.58
N ALA A 99 -5.72 -5.42 -5.32
CA ALA A 99 -6.42 -4.52 -4.40
C ALA A 99 -6.27 -3.05 -4.82
N PHE A 100 -5.08 -2.66 -5.28
CA PHE A 100 -4.84 -1.33 -5.83
C PHE A 100 -5.70 -1.08 -7.08
N ASP A 101 -5.75 -2.02 -8.00
CA ASP A 101 -6.53 -1.93 -9.24
C ASP A 101 -8.04 -1.99 -9.02
N SER A 102 -8.49 -2.53 -7.88
CA SER A 102 -9.91 -2.61 -7.51
C SER A 102 -10.53 -1.26 -7.14
N LEU A 103 -9.71 -0.23 -6.94
CA LEU A 103 -10.13 1.15 -6.63
C LEU A 103 -9.71 2.11 -7.75
N GLY A 104 -10.17 3.34 -7.67
CA GLY A 104 -9.88 4.38 -8.66
C GLY A 104 -9.64 5.74 -8.02
N SER A 105 -10.69 6.53 -7.90
CA SER A 105 -10.61 7.93 -7.44
C SER A 105 -10.10 8.09 -6.00
N GLU A 106 -10.09 7.03 -5.20
CA GLU A 106 -9.52 6.98 -3.85
C GLU A 106 -8.03 7.33 -3.82
N TRP A 107 -7.30 7.05 -4.92
CA TRP A 107 -5.86 7.27 -5.03
C TRP A 107 -5.48 8.65 -5.55
N VAL A 108 -6.37 9.31 -6.31
CA VAL A 108 -6.05 10.48 -7.12
C VAL A 108 -5.42 11.62 -6.31
N GLY A 109 -4.23 12.06 -6.73
CA GLY A 109 -3.53 13.21 -6.20
C GLY A 109 -2.97 13.09 -4.78
N LYS A 110 -3.10 11.92 -4.15
CA LYS A 110 -2.60 11.71 -2.78
C LYS A 110 -1.10 11.46 -2.75
N ALA A 111 -0.45 11.83 -1.64
CA ALA A 111 0.98 11.60 -1.45
C ALA A 111 1.29 10.12 -1.20
N ILE A 112 2.45 9.65 -1.66
CA ILE A 112 2.89 8.28 -1.45
C ILE A 112 4.40 8.16 -1.24
N ALA A 113 4.78 7.32 -0.27
CA ALA A 113 6.13 6.88 -0.01
C ALA A 113 6.19 5.34 0.00
N PHE A 114 7.40 4.79 -0.11
CA PHE A 114 7.59 3.34 -0.21
C PHE A 114 8.60 2.82 0.79
N VAL A 115 8.27 1.68 1.38
CA VAL A 115 9.17 0.81 2.14
C VAL A 115 9.15 -0.55 1.44
N GLY A 116 10.18 -0.82 0.66
CA GLY A 116 10.38 -2.11 -0.01
C GLY A 116 11.17 -3.08 0.86
N TYR A 117 10.88 -4.37 0.76
CA TYR A 117 11.66 -5.40 1.44
C TYR A 117 11.76 -6.69 0.62
N GLY A 118 12.85 -7.41 0.85
CA GLY A 118 13.20 -8.64 0.14
C GLY A 118 14.70 -8.78 -0.01
N PHE A 119 15.17 -9.81 -0.71
CA PHE A 119 16.61 -10.08 -0.87
C PHE A 119 17.41 -8.91 -1.49
N SER A 120 16.76 -8.09 -2.32
CA SER A 120 17.34 -6.89 -2.91
C SER A 120 16.66 -5.61 -2.43
N GLY A 121 16.16 -5.60 -1.19
CA GLY A 121 15.51 -4.41 -0.61
C GLY A 121 14.16 -4.05 -1.22
N GLY A 122 13.57 -4.92 -2.05
CA GLY A 122 12.30 -4.65 -2.71
C GLY A 122 12.35 -3.57 -3.79
N VAL A 123 13.53 -3.23 -4.29
CA VAL A 123 13.76 -2.11 -5.23
C VAL A 123 12.92 -2.23 -6.49
N ARG A 124 12.85 -3.43 -7.08
CA ARG A 124 12.11 -3.63 -8.34
C ARG A 124 10.60 -3.52 -8.14
N ALA A 125 10.09 -3.98 -7.00
CA ALA A 125 8.68 -3.79 -6.65
C ALA A 125 8.36 -2.31 -6.50
N VAL A 126 9.20 -1.53 -5.82
CA VAL A 126 9.02 -0.08 -5.65
C VAL A 126 9.05 0.63 -7.01
N GLU A 127 9.99 0.31 -7.90
CA GLU A 127 10.03 0.88 -9.24
C GLU A 127 8.76 0.54 -10.05
N ALA A 128 8.25 -0.67 -9.95
CA ALA A 128 7.00 -1.06 -10.58
C ALA A 128 5.79 -0.31 -9.98
N TRP A 129 5.76 -0.11 -8.66
CA TRP A 129 4.75 0.72 -8.01
C TRP A 129 4.78 2.16 -8.49
N ARG A 130 5.96 2.75 -8.70
CA ARG A 130 6.09 4.12 -9.18
C ARG A 130 5.41 4.35 -10.52
N LEU A 131 5.47 3.36 -11.41
CA LEU A 131 4.74 3.39 -12.68
C LEU A 131 3.22 3.31 -12.47
N ALA A 132 2.78 2.40 -11.59
CA ALA A 132 1.36 2.20 -11.33
C ALA A 132 0.70 3.43 -10.68
N VAL A 133 1.32 3.99 -9.64
CA VAL A 133 0.75 5.14 -8.91
C VAL A 133 0.77 6.43 -9.73
N ALA A 134 1.67 6.54 -10.71
CA ALA A 134 1.71 7.67 -11.63
C ALA A 134 0.40 7.81 -12.44
N ASN A 135 -0.31 6.71 -12.69
CA ASN A 135 -1.61 6.74 -13.36
C ASN A 135 -2.65 7.61 -12.63
N PHE A 136 -2.55 7.72 -11.32
CA PHE A 136 -3.46 8.51 -10.50
C PHE A 136 -2.88 9.88 -10.11
N SER A 137 -1.82 10.33 -10.76
CA SER A 137 -1.13 11.58 -10.43
C SER A 137 -0.77 11.70 -8.94
N MET A 138 -0.39 10.58 -8.33
CA MET A 138 0.02 10.59 -6.93
C MET A 138 1.36 11.30 -6.77
N GLU A 139 1.48 12.09 -5.71
CA GLU A 139 2.71 12.81 -5.36
C GLU A 139 3.72 11.87 -4.71
N GLN A 140 4.71 11.43 -5.49
CA GLN A 140 5.66 10.41 -5.08
C GLN A 140 6.88 11.01 -4.37
N LEU A 141 7.17 10.56 -3.14
CA LEU A 141 8.46 10.85 -2.53
C LEU A 141 9.56 10.08 -3.28
N ARG A 142 10.63 10.80 -3.67
CA ARG A 142 11.77 10.18 -4.35
C ARG A 142 12.49 9.17 -3.46
N THR A 143 12.69 9.53 -2.19
CA THR A 143 13.35 8.65 -1.21
C THR A 143 12.47 7.46 -0.88
N GLN A 144 13.07 6.29 -0.79
CA GLN A 144 12.46 5.05 -0.36
C GLN A 144 13.29 4.38 0.72
N ILE A 145 12.67 3.53 1.51
CA ILE A 145 13.36 2.67 2.48
C ILE A 145 13.47 1.27 1.87
N GLU A 146 14.65 0.68 1.96
CA GLU A 146 14.97 -0.64 1.43
C GLU A 146 15.40 -1.54 2.58
N VAL A 147 14.64 -2.62 2.83
CA VAL A 147 14.91 -3.56 3.92
C VAL A 147 15.31 -4.89 3.32
N SER A 148 16.56 -5.28 3.53
CA SER A 148 17.07 -6.61 3.16
C SER A 148 17.25 -7.46 4.40
N PRO A 149 17.07 -8.80 4.31
CA PRO A 149 17.51 -9.68 5.37
C PRO A 149 19.00 -9.44 5.60
N SER A 150 19.42 -9.27 6.86
CA SER A 150 20.85 -9.22 7.17
C SER A 150 21.49 -10.51 6.69
N SER A 151 22.50 -10.42 5.84
CA SER A 151 23.33 -11.57 5.56
C SER A 151 23.85 -12.10 6.89
N PRO A 152 23.75 -13.40 7.17
CA PRO A 152 24.38 -13.94 8.37
C PRO A 152 25.86 -13.61 8.27
N THR A 153 26.36 -12.83 9.20
CA THR A 153 27.78 -12.57 9.42
C THR A 153 28.46 -13.82 9.95
#